data_aaf32c436149ae0f4948495133e13663
#
_entry.id   aaf32c436149ae0f4948495133e13663
#
_cell.length_a   1.000
_cell.length_b   1.000
_cell.length_c   1.000
_cell.angle_alpha   90.00
_cell.angle_beta   90.00
_cell.angle_gamma   90.00
#
_symmetry.space_group_name_H-M   'P 1'
#
loop_
_entity.id
_entity.type
_entity.pdbx_description
1 polymer ?
#
loop_
_entity_poly.entity_id
_entity_poly.type
_entity_poly.pdbx_seq_one_letter_code
_entity_poly.pdbx_strand_id
1 'polypeptide(L)'
;HSKIIENIDVGGPTIVRAAAKNYNDVTVITSSNQYETLINELENNKGSTSIDFREKMSLEAFSETAYYDAVISNYFNKIKKTNFPKKKIIYGNLIEKLRYGENPHQEAAIYSKTQNLNIEQIHGKQLSYNNYNDIFSALTISKSLPKNSGTVIVKHANPCGVSINKDS
;
A
#
# COMPACT_ATOMS: atom_id res chain seq x y z
N HIS A 1 5.11 -23.72 -6.73
CA HIS A 1 5.28 -22.86 -7.91
C HIS A 1 4.18 -23.13 -8.94
N SER A 2 3.97 -24.36 -9.40
CA SER A 2 2.96 -24.73 -10.41
C SER A 2 1.55 -24.28 -10.04
N LYS A 3 1.09 -24.52 -8.81
CA LYS A 3 -0.22 -24.04 -8.32
C LYS A 3 -0.41 -22.52 -8.41
N ILE A 4 0.65 -21.74 -8.18
CA ILE A 4 0.55 -20.27 -8.27
C ILE A 4 0.38 -19.87 -9.74
N ILE A 5 1.15 -20.48 -10.64
CA ILE A 5 1.04 -20.20 -12.08
C ILE A 5 -0.35 -20.56 -12.60
N GLU A 6 -0.86 -21.74 -12.22
CA GLU A 6 -2.20 -22.20 -12.60
C GLU A 6 -3.32 -21.25 -12.18
N ASN A 7 -3.16 -20.58 -11.04
CA ASN A 7 -4.15 -19.65 -10.49
C ASN A 7 -3.95 -18.20 -10.94
N ILE A 8 -3.00 -17.89 -11.83
CA ILE A 8 -2.92 -16.54 -12.41
C ILE A 8 -4.13 -16.32 -13.31
N ASP A 9 -4.96 -15.36 -12.93
CA ASP A 9 -6.12 -14.96 -13.72
C ASP A 9 -5.67 -14.10 -14.91
N VAL A 10 -6.09 -14.49 -16.09
CA VAL A 10 -5.83 -13.78 -17.36
C VAL A 10 -7.10 -13.11 -17.87
N GLY A 11 -8.21 -13.84 -17.83
CA GLY A 11 -9.49 -13.41 -18.40
C GLY A 11 -10.12 -12.26 -17.62
N GLY A 12 -10.16 -12.35 -16.29
CA GLY A 12 -10.72 -11.32 -15.41
C GLY A 12 -10.02 -9.97 -15.60
N PRO A 13 -8.70 -9.87 -15.43
CA PRO A 13 -7.97 -8.63 -15.69
C PRO A 13 -8.16 -8.08 -17.11
N THR A 14 -8.25 -8.93 -18.12
CA THR A 14 -8.48 -8.52 -19.51
C THR A 14 -9.85 -7.85 -19.67
N ILE A 15 -10.92 -8.45 -19.15
CA ILE A 15 -12.28 -7.91 -19.21
C ILE A 15 -12.39 -6.61 -18.41
N VAL A 16 -11.81 -6.56 -17.20
CA VAL A 16 -11.78 -5.37 -16.35
C VAL A 16 -11.11 -4.21 -17.09
N ARG A 17 -9.95 -4.44 -17.71
CA ARG A 17 -9.21 -3.43 -18.48
C ARG A 17 -10.00 -2.94 -19.71
N ALA A 18 -10.70 -3.84 -20.41
CA ALA A 18 -11.55 -3.48 -21.55
C ALA A 18 -12.71 -2.59 -21.11
N ALA A 19 -13.39 -2.95 -20.03
CA ALA A 19 -14.47 -2.15 -19.43
C ALA A 19 -13.97 -0.79 -18.94
N ALA A 20 -12.87 -0.76 -18.21
CA ALA A 20 -12.25 0.47 -17.70
C ALA A 20 -11.86 1.42 -18.83
N LYS A 21 -11.30 0.90 -19.93
CA LYS A 21 -10.97 1.72 -21.12
C LYS A 21 -12.20 2.36 -21.75
N ASN A 22 -13.36 1.69 -21.68
CA ASN A 22 -14.63 2.19 -22.24
C ASN A 22 -15.49 2.89 -21.18
N TYR A 23 -14.90 3.65 -20.27
CA TYR A 23 -15.62 4.33 -19.19
C TYR A 23 -16.66 5.35 -19.68
N ASN A 24 -16.59 5.78 -20.93
CA ASN A 24 -17.63 6.63 -21.51
C ASN A 24 -19.02 5.96 -21.45
N ASP A 25 -19.08 4.64 -21.62
CA ASP A 25 -20.34 3.89 -21.70
C ASP A 25 -20.48 2.82 -20.62
N VAL A 26 -19.39 2.43 -19.96
CA VAL A 26 -19.35 1.29 -19.04
C VAL A 26 -18.90 1.70 -17.66
N THR A 27 -19.64 1.27 -16.64
CA THR A 27 -19.21 1.29 -15.23
C THR A 27 -18.55 -0.03 -14.90
N VAL A 28 -17.32 0.00 -14.41
CA VAL A 28 -16.61 -1.20 -13.92
C VAL A 28 -16.42 -1.12 -12.41
N ILE A 29 -16.81 -2.19 -11.70
CA ILE A 29 -16.64 -2.33 -10.26
C ILE A 29 -15.67 -3.48 -10.01
N THR A 30 -14.63 -3.23 -9.24
CA THR A 30 -13.54 -4.19 -8.96
C THR A 30 -13.44 -4.61 -7.50
N SER A 31 -14.23 -3.97 -6.63
CA SER A 31 -14.24 -4.28 -5.19
C SER A 31 -15.64 -4.18 -4.61
N SER A 32 -15.97 -5.07 -3.67
CA SER A 32 -17.22 -5.00 -2.91
C SER A 32 -17.38 -3.71 -2.10
N ASN A 33 -16.28 -3.05 -1.73
CA ASN A 33 -16.31 -1.76 -1.03
C ASN A 33 -16.90 -0.62 -1.88
N GLN A 34 -17.02 -0.82 -3.20
CA GLN A 34 -17.60 0.16 -4.12
C GLN A 34 -19.12 0.01 -4.28
N TYR A 35 -19.74 -1.07 -3.77
CA TYR A 35 -21.15 -1.37 -4.00
C TYR A 35 -22.09 -0.31 -3.42
N GLU A 36 -21.86 0.14 -2.20
CA GLU A 36 -22.68 1.19 -1.59
C GLU A 36 -22.60 2.50 -2.40
N THR A 37 -21.40 2.87 -2.81
CA THR A 37 -21.19 4.07 -3.64
C THR A 37 -21.88 3.95 -5.00
N LEU A 38 -21.85 2.77 -5.62
CA LEU A 38 -22.56 2.50 -6.88
C LEU A 38 -24.09 2.59 -6.69
N ILE A 39 -24.63 2.01 -5.63
CA ILE A 39 -26.06 2.06 -5.33
C ILE A 39 -26.53 3.52 -5.20
N ASN A 40 -25.82 4.30 -4.38
CA ASN A 40 -26.11 5.73 -4.21
C ASN A 40 -26.03 6.51 -5.51
N GLU A 41 -25.05 6.20 -6.37
CA GLU A 41 -24.91 6.83 -7.70
C GLU A 41 -26.11 6.52 -8.59
N LEU A 42 -26.55 5.25 -8.63
CA LEU A 42 -27.72 4.83 -9.42
C LEU A 42 -29.02 5.45 -8.92
N GLU A 43 -29.21 5.54 -7.61
CA GLU A 43 -30.40 6.16 -6.99
C GLU A 43 -30.47 7.65 -7.33
N ASN A 44 -29.34 8.37 -7.21
CA ASN A 44 -29.27 9.80 -7.48
C ASN A 44 -29.39 10.16 -8.97
N ASN A 45 -29.06 9.24 -9.86
CA ASN A 45 -29.05 9.45 -11.32
C ASN A 45 -30.11 8.62 -12.08
N LYS A 46 -31.24 8.27 -11.43
CA LYS A 46 -32.39 7.59 -12.07
C LYS A 46 -32.00 6.26 -12.74
N GLY A 47 -31.14 5.47 -12.10
CA GLY A 47 -30.68 4.19 -12.59
C GLY A 47 -29.51 4.23 -13.56
N SER A 48 -28.86 5.39 -13.73
CA SER A 48 -27.65 5.56 -14.53
C SER A 48 -26.44 5.96 -13.66
N THR A 49 -25.25 6.03 -14.26
CA THR A 49 -24.04 6.52 -13.61
C THR A 49 -23.51 7.75 -14.37
N SER A 50 -22.97 8.72 -13.63
CA SER A 50 -22.33 9.89 -14.20
C SER A 50 -21.00 9.54 -14.89
N ILE A 51 -20.55 10.39 -15.79
CA ILE A 51 -19.25 10.21 -16.44
C ILE A 51 -18.10 10.29 -15.41
N ASP A 52 -18.20 11.22 -14.47
CA ASP A 52 -17.19 11.40 -13.42
C ASP A 52 -17.07 10.15 -12.53
N PHE A 53 -18.20 9.52 -12.19
CA PHE A 53 -18.21 8.27 -11.46
C PHE A 53 -17.55 7.14 -12.26
N ARG A 54 -17.88 7.00 -13.55
CA ARG A 54 -17.28 5.98 -14.40
C ARG A 54 -15.78 6.17 -14.58
N GLU A 55 -15.33 7.41 -14.76
CA GLU A 55 -13.90 7.74 -14.86
C GLU A 55 -13.14 7.39 -13.56
N LYS A 56 -13.74 7.71 -12.40
CA LYS A 56 -13.19 7.31 -11.10
C LYS A 56 -13.08 5.80 -10.97
N MET A 57 -14.12 5.06 -11.31
CA MET A 57 -14.10 3.59 -11.25
C MET A 57 -13.10 3.00 -12.25
N SER A 58 -12.92 3.61 -13.42
CA SER A 58 -11.88 3.24 -14.39
C SER A 58 -10.47 3.39 -13.80
N LEU A 59 -10.19 4.52 -13.14
CA LEU A 59 -8.91 4.74 -12.44
C LEU A 59 -8.64 3.63 -11.41
N GLU A 60 -9.64 3.31 -10.59
CA GLU A 60 -9.51 2.28 -9.57
C GLU A 60 -9.29 0.89 -10.20
N ALA A 61 -9.99 0.57 -11.28
CA ALA A 61 -9.84 -0.69 -12.00
C ALA A 61 -8.45 -0.86 -12.64
N PHE A 62 -7.89 0.19 -13.23
CA PHE A 62 -6.51 0.16 -13.75
C PHE A 62 -5.49 0.05 -12.61
N SER A 63 -5.73 0.69 -11.47
CA SER A 63 -4.87 0.56 -10.30
C SER A 63 -4.85 -0.85 -9.77
N GLU A 64 -6.01 -1.52 -9.68
CA GLU A 64 -6.15 -2.90 -9.23
C GLU A 64 -5.44 -3.88 -10.18
N THR A 65 -5.64 -3.76 -11.48
CA THR A 65 -4.96 -4.62 -12.45
C THR A 65 -3.45 -4.40 -12.48
N ALA A 66 -2.99 -3.16 -12.34
CA ALA A 66 -1.56 -2.85 -12.24
C ALA A 66 -0.94 -3.43 -10.95
N TYR A 67 -1.66 -3.34 -9.83
CA TYR A 67 -1.23 -3.96 -8.57
C TYR A 67 -1.11 -5.48 -8.72
N TYR A 68 -2.09 -6.13 -9.34
CA TYR A 68 -2.10 -7.56 -9.60
C TYR A 68 -0.86 -7.99 -10.42
N ASP A 69 -0.60 -7.30 -11.54
CA ASP A 69 0.58 -7.56 -12.37
C ASP A 69 1.90 -7.30 -11.63
N ALA A 70 1.92 -6.27 -10.77
CA ALA A 70 3.09 -5.98 -9.94
C ALA A 70 3.40 -7.11 -8.96
N VAL A 71 2.38 -7.70 -8.34
CA VAL A 71 2.52 -8.86 -7.43
C VAL A 71 3.10 -10.04 -8.20
N ILE A 72 2.56 -10.36 -9.38
CA ILE A 72 3.03 -11.46 -10.24
C ILE A 72 4.49 -11.23 -10.64
N SER A 73 4.83 -10.04 -11.16
CA SER A 73 6.19 -9.70 -11.58
C SER A 73 7.20 -9.83 -10.44
N ASN A 74 6.85 -9.32 -9.25
CA ASN A 74 7.73 -9.44 -8.08
C ASN A 74 7.86 -10.88 -7.58
N TYR A 75 6.80 -11.71 -7.70
CA TYR A 75 6.87 -13.14 -7.41
C TYR A 75 7.89 -13.84 -8.31
N PHE A 76 7.85 -13.61 -9.63
CA PHE A 76 8.81 -14.20 -10.56
C PHE A 76 10.26 -13.74 -10.28
N ASN A 77 10.47 -12.45 -10.02
CA ASN A 77 11.80 -11.93 -9.66
C ASN A 77 12.36 -12.64 -8.41
N LYS A 78 11.50 -12.87 -7.40
CA LYS A 78 11.87 -13.57 -6.17
C LYS A 78 12.26 -15.03 -6.46
N ILE A 79 11.46 -15.77 -7.23
CA ILE A 79 11.72 -17.17 -7.59
C ILE A 79 13.02 -17.32 -8.40
N LYS A 80 13.25 -16.41 -9.34
CA LYS A 80 14.47 -16.39 -10.16
C LYS A 80 15.68 -15.77 -9.46
N LYS A 81 15.53 -15.31 -8.21
CA LYS A 81 16.56 -14.60 -7.43
C LYS A 81 17.18 -13.42 -8.21
N THR A 82 16.33 -12.70 -8.95
CA THR A 82 16.76 -11.54 -9.76
C THR A 82 16.82 -10.31 -8.86
N ASN A 83 18.03 -9.95 -8.43
CA ASN A 83 18.23 -8.78 -7.55
C ASN A 83 18.06 -7.45 -8.30
N PHE A 84 18.43 -7.39 -9.57
CA PHE A 84 18.40 -6.20 -10.41
C PHE A 84 17.61 -6.44 -11.70
N PRO A 85 16.27 -6.45 -11.64
CA PRO A 85 15.45 -6.62 -12.85
C PRO A 85 15.57 -5.39 -13.75
N LYS A 86 15.42 -5.57 -15.08
CA LYS A 86 15.42 -4.43 -16.03
C LYS A 86 14.34 -3.38 -15.74
N LYS A 87 13.19 -3.82 -15.19
CA LYS A 87 12.12 -2.94 -14.70
C LYS A 87 11.80 -3.36 -13.27
N LYS A 88 11.97 -2.44 -12.33
CA LYS A 88 11.60 -2.66 -10.92
C LYS A 88 10.24 -2.05 -10.64
N ILE A 89 9.32 -2.86 -10.13
CA ILE A 89 7.97 -2.43 -9.76
C ILE A 89 7.87 -2.40 -8.24
N ILE A 90 7.48 -1.25 -7.71
CA ILE A 90 7.18 -1.04 -6.29
C ILE A 90 5.66 -0.88 -6.18
N TYR A 91 5.04 -1.59 -5.26
CA TYR A 91 3.60 -1.56 -5.02
C TYR A 91 3.31 -1.59 -3.52
N GLY A 92 2.14 -1.11 -3.14
CA GLY A 92 1.67 -1.14 -1.77
C GLY A 92 0.25 -0.61 -1.67
N ASN A 93 -0.44 -1.02 -0.62
CA ASN A 93 -1.74 -0.48 -0.24
C ASN A 93 -1.54 0.77 0.62
N LEU A 94 -2.37 1.78 0.44
CA LEU A 94 -2.42 2.94 1.31
C LEU A 94 -2.86 2.48 2.71
N ILE A 95 -2.01 2.72 3.70
CA ILE A 95 -2.32 2.44 5.10
C ILE A 95 -2.88 3.67 5.77
N GLU A 96 -2.21 4.81 5.61
CA GLU A 96 -2.59 6.05 6.29
C GLU A 96 -2.08 7.27 5.52
N LYS A 97 -2.91 8.32 5.45
CA LYS A 97 -2.45 9.68 5.11
C LYS A 97 -1.91 10.32 6.38
N LEU A 98 -0.71 10.85 6.32
CA LEU A 98 -0.06 11.44 7.47
C LEU A 98 -0.50 12.90 7.66
N ARG A 99 -0.26 13.41 8.85
CA ARG A 99 -0.60 14.80 9.21
C ARG A 99 0.12 15.82 8.33
N TYR A 100 1.39 15.56 7.97
CA TYR A 100 2.24 16.31 7.03
C TYR A 100 3.47 15.48 6.68
N GLY A 101 4.24 15.91 5.66
CA GLY A 101 5.47 15.27 5.22
C GLY A 101 6.68 15.63 6.08
N GLU A 102 7.85 15.70 5.47
CA GLU A 102 9.07 16.13 6.15
C GLU A 102 8.93 17.58 6.65
N ASN A 103 8.29 18.43 5.84
CA ASN A 103 7.97 19.81 6.19
C ASN A 103 6.44 20.01 6.28
N PRO A 104 5.97 21.00 7.08
CA PRO A 104 4.53 21.18 7.36
C PRO A 104 3.63 21.43 6.14
N HIS A 105 4.20 21.93 5.04
CA HIS A 105 3.47 22.22 3.80
C HIS A 105 3.43 21.04 2.83
N GLN A 106 4.08 19.93 3.16
CA GLN A 106 4.12 18.73 2.33
C GLN A 106 3.08 17.72 2.77
N GLU A 107 2.45 17.07 1.80
CA GLU A 107 1.63 15.90 2.05
C GLU A 107 2.48 14.63 2.12
N ALA A 108 2.07 13.67 2.93
CA ALA A 108 2.70 12.36 3.01
C ALA A 108 1.68 11.27 3.30
N ALA A 109 2.02 10.06 2.90
CA ALA A 109 1.23 8.88 3.18
C ALA A 109 2.14 7.66 3.36
N ILE A 110 1.63 6.66 4.06
CA ILE A 110 2.29 5.38 4.23
C ILE A 110 1.61 4.34 3.36
N TYR A 111 2.43 3.62 2.62
CA TYR A 111 2.03 2.44 1.85
C TYR A 111 2.74 1.21 2.38
N SER A 112 2.06 0.08 2.40
CA SER A 112 2.64 -1.21 2.79
C SER A 112 2.20 -2.32 1.83
N LYS A 113 3.05 -3.34 1.68
CA LYS A 113 2.70 -4.60 1.00
C LYS A 113 1.76 -5.47 1.82
N THR A 114 1.72 -5.24 3.12
CA THR A 114 0.81 -5.87 4.08
C THR A 114 -0.32 -4.91 4.43
N GLN A 115 -1.42 -5.44 4.97
CA GLN A 115 -2.57 -4.62 5.36
C GLN A 115 -2.32 -3.77 6.62
N ASN A 116 -1.21 -3.98 7.31
CA ASN A 116 -0.84 -3.23 8.50
C ASN A 116 0.69 -3.07 8.59
N LEU A 117 1.13 -2.18 9.47
CA LEU A 117 2.55 -1.92 9.73
C LEU A 117 3.08 -2.74 10.91
N ASN A 118 2.23 -3.51 11.61
CA ASN A 118 2.52 -4.12 12.91
C ASN A 118 3.01 -3.08 13.95
N ILE A 119 2.48 -1.87 13.84
CA ILE A 119 2.70 -0.75 14.76
C ILE A 119 1.32 -0.27 15.19
N GLU A 120 1.09 -0.18 16.49
CA GLU A 120 -0.14 0.32 17.08
C GLU A 120 0.17 1.60 17.86
N GLN A 121 -0.54 2.67 17.55
CA GLN A 121 -0.49 3.90 18.32
C GLN A 121 -1.57 3.85 19.41
N ILE A 122 -1.15 3.70 20.66
CA ILE A 122 -2.05 3.57 21.81
C ILE A 122 -2.61 4.93 22.24
N HIS A 123 -1.83 6.01 22.09
CA HIS A 123 -2.19 7.34 22.57
C HIS A 123 -1.48 8.43 21.76
N GLY A 124 -2.05 9.66 21.81
CA GLY A 124 -1.43 10.85 21.25
C GLY A 124 -2.04 11.30 19.90
N LYS A 125 -1.43 12.34 19.31
CA LYS A 125 -1.85 12.90 18.03
C LYS A 125 -1.41 11.97 16.88
N GLN A 126 -2.13 12.03 15.75
CA GLN A 126 -1.74 11.35 14.52
C GLN A 126 -0.25 11.57 14.23
N LEU A 127 0.44 10.51 13.86
CA LEU A 127 1.87 10.54 13.59
C LEU A 127 2.16 11.32 12.29
N SER A 128 3.30 11.99 12.27
CA SER A 128 3.85 12.64 11.08
C SER A 128 4.88 11.76 10.38
N TYR A 129 5.31 12.17 9.18
CA TYR A 129 6.43 11.57 8.46
C TYR A 129 7.67 11.41 9.36
N ASN A 130 8.05 12.49 10.08
CA ASN A 130 9.23 12.46 10.95
C ASN A 130 9.09 11.46 12.10
N ASN A 131 7.88 11.32 12.68
CA ASN A 131 7.65 10.31 13.73
C ASN A 131 7.86 8.89 13.20
N TYR A 132 7.29 8.57 12.02
CA TYR A 132 7.49 7.26 11.41
C TYR A 132 8.95 7.01 11.03
N ASN A 133 9.67 8.03 10.54
CA ASN A 133 11.08 7.93 10.22
C ASN A 133 11.91 7.59 11.46
N ASP A 134 11.63 8.25 12.60
CA ASP A 134 12.27 7.93 13.89
C ASP A 134 11.91 6.51 14.35
N ILE A 135 10.64 6.10 14.27
CA ILE A 135 10.18 4.75 14.64
C ILE A 135 10.90 3.67 13.82
N PHE A 136 10.93 3.80 12.50
CA PHE A 136 11.59 2.81 11.64
C PHE A 136 13.11 2.78 11.84
N SER A 137 13.73 3.91 12.10
CA SER A 137 15.15 3.99 12.44
C SER A 137 15.44 3.28 13.77
N ALA A 138 14.65 3.56 14.79
CA ALA A 138 14.76 2.90 16.10
C ALA A 138 14.56 1.38 15.99
N LEU A 139 13.54 0.94 15.26
CA LEU A 139 13.27 -0.49 15.02
C LEU A 139 14.39 -1.17 14.25
N THR A 140 15.00 -0.51 13.29
CA THR A 140 16.13 -1.06 12.50
C THR A 140 17.33 -1.30 13.39
N ILE A 141 17.67 -0.33 14.23
CA ILE A 141 18.79 -0.45 15.20
C ILE A 141 18.46 -1.51 16.26
N SER A 142 17.25 -1.48 16.84
CA SER A 142 16.82 -2.44 17.86
C SER A 142 16.89 -3.89 17.36
N LYS A 143 16.54 -4.15 16.09
CA LYS A 143 16.63 -5.50 15.51
C LYS A 143 18.06 -6.02 15.36
N SER A 144 19.06 -5.15 15.38
CA SER A 144 20.48 -5.54 15.35
C SER A 144 21.05 -5.86 16.74
N LEU A 145 20.31 -5.52 17.80
CA LEU A 145 20.72 -5.83 19.17
C LEU A 145 20.36 -7.28 19.54
N PRO A 146 21.03 -7.86 20.56
CA PRO A 146 20.61 -9.13 21.11
C PRO A 146 19.16 -9.08 21.60
N LYS A 147 18.43 -10.18 21.44
CA LYS A 147 17.00 -10.24 21.77
C LYS A 147 16.77 -9.90 23.26
N ASN A 148 15.83 -9.00 23.51
CA ASN A 148 15.39 -8.56 24.84
C ASN A 148 16.49 -7.90 25.72
N SER A 149 17.53 -7.31 25.11
CA SER A 149 18.68 -6.83 25.88
C SER A 149 19.16 -5.43 25.48
N GLY A 150 18.27 -4.51 25.14
CA GLY A 150 18.78 -3.19 24.80
C GLY A 150 17.73 -2.10 24.71
N THR A 151 18.23 -0.87 24.76
CA THR A 151 17.45 0.36 24.57
C THR A 151 18.05 1.18 23.44
N VAL A 152 17.18 1.73 22.60
CA VAL A 152 17.56 2.61 21.50
C VAL A 152 16.79 3.92 21.63
N ILE A 153 17.50 5.03 21.57
CA ILE A 153 16.95 6.39 21.57
C ILE A 153 17.32 7.03 20.24
N VAL A 154 16.31 7.47 19.49
CA VAL A 154 16.48 8.06 18.16
C VAL A 154 15.88 9.47 18.13
N LYS A 155 16.53 10.36 17.42
CA LYS A 155 16.04 11.69 17.08
C LYS A 155 16.51 12.05 15.67
N HIS A 156 15.58 12.53 14.83
CA HIS A 156 15.83 12.87 13.42
C HIS A 156 16.47 11.71 12.63
N ALA A 157 15.90 10.52 12.83
CA ALA A 157 16.33 9.26 12.21
C ALA A 157 17.78 8.83 12.57
N ASN A 158 18.42 9.47 13.54
CA ASN A 158 19.77 9.15 14.01
C ASN A 158 19.76 8.66 15.47
N PRO A 159 20.62 7.69 15.83
CA PRO A 159 20.73 7.23 17.20
C PRO A 159 21.38 8.31 18.09
N CYS A 160 20.67 8.72 19.13
CA CYS A 160 21.19 9.57 20.21
C CYS A 160 21.85 8.74 21.31
N GLY A 161 21.37 7.50 21.48
CA GLY A 161 21.91 6.56 22.45
C GLY A 161 21.48 5.15 22.14
N VAL A 162 22.39 4.21 22.33
CA VAL A 162 22.13 2.77 22.25
C VAL A 162 22.83 2.12 23.42
N SER A 163 22.10 1.31 24.18
CA SER A 163 22.66 0.57 25.30
C SER A 163 22.22 -0.88 25.26
N ILE A 164 23.10 -1.77 25.66
CA ILE A 164 22.84 -3.21 25.84
C ILE A 164 23.09 -3.52 27.31
N ASN A 165 22.08 -4.00 28.00
CA ASN A 165 22.28 -4.50 29.36
C ASN A 165 22.55 -6.01 29.32
N LYS A 166 23.61 -6.46 29.95
CA LYS A 166 23.96 -7.86 30.06
C LYS A 166 23.32 -8.52 31.28
N ASP A 167 22.78 -7.72 32.18
CA ASP A 167 22.23 -8.19 33.48
C ASP A 167 20.72 -7.85 33.51
N SER A 168 19.93 -8.80 33.06
CA SER A 168 18.49 -8.86 33.34
C SER A 168 18.06 -10.30 33.45
#